data_9ebb072c3926c18b6bd2b143966e79e0
#
_entry.id   9ebb072c3926c18b6bd2b143966e79e0
#
_cell.length_a   1.000
_cell.length_b   1.000
_cell.length_c   1.000
_cell.angle_alpha   90.00
_cell.angle_beta   90.00
_cell.angle_gamma   90.00
#
_symmetry.space_group_name_H-M   'P 1'
#
loop_
_entity.id
_entity.type
_entity.pdbx_description
1 polymer ?
#
loop_
_entity_poly.entity_id
_entity_poly.type
_entity_poly.pdbx_seq_one_letter_code
_entity_poly.pdbx_strand_id
1 'polypeptide(L)'
;MVYVSNRTKTFNEQIYYAINSIQEGIFSGLEIHFKYYEYTVEKRKQLRHGGEVYTVSPYSLVWENDNYYLVCYCEKHEKICRYRVDRMTQVTVTDIPRRELSEEEKTEVTNRQTIYGMYGGELMTLQLQFDNKLIDVVMDRFGEKTICHKNSDNTFYINEEVQVCLLYTSDAAD
;
A
#
# COMPACT_ATOMS: atom_id res chain seq x y z
N MET A 1 -8.30 -33.31 2.51
CA MET A 1 -6.96 -32.91 2.01
C MET A 1 -7.10 -31.48 1.50
N VAL A 2 -6.47 -30.51 2.15
CA VAL A 2 -6.57 -29.10 1.76
C VAL A 2 -5.38 -28.80 0.86
N TYR A 3 -5.62 -28.50 -0.41
CA TYR A 3 -4.58 -28.03 -1.32
C TYR A 3 -4.46 -26.52 -1.17
N VAL A 4 -3.36 -26.05 -0.62
CA VAL A 4 -2.96 -24.64 -0.74
C VAL A 4 -2.34 -24.52 -2.13
N SER A 5 -3.02 -23.84 -3.05
CA SER A 5 -2.48 -23.59 -4.39
C SER A 5 -1.15 -22.86 -4.26
N ASN A 6 -0.16 -23.32 -5.04
CA ASN A 6 1.19 -22.79 -5.11
C ASN A 6 1.18 -21.29 -5.43
N ARG A 7 1.08 -20.47 -4.40
CA ARG A 7 1.54 -19.07 -4.50
C ARG A 7 3.06 -19.16 -4.46
N THR A 8 3.72 -18.81 -5.55
CA THR A 8 5.17 -18.64 -5.60
C THR A 8 5.54 -17.44 -4.73
N LYS A 9 5.39 -17.58 -3.40
CA LYS A 9 6.00 -16.65 -2.46
C LYS A 9 7.48 -16.97 -2.50
N THR A 10 8.26 -16.06 -3.02
CA THR A 10 9.68 -16.04 -2.75
C THR A 10 9.81 -16.03 -1.22
N PHE A 11 10.27 -17.12 -0.65
CA PHE A 11 10.56 -17.23 0.78
C PHE A 11 11.78 -16.32 1.02
N ASN A 12 11.51 -15.04 1.24
CA ASN A 12 12.54 -14.06 1.46
C ASN A 12 12.67 -13.88 2.97
N GLU A 13 13.62 -14.59 3.58
CA GLU A 13 13.94 -14.42 5.01
C GLU A 13 14.19 -12.95 5.39
N GLN A 14 14.67 -12.14 4.44
CA GLN A 14 14.90 -10.72 4.63
C GLN A 14 13.61 -9.96 5.00
N ILE A 15 12.43 -10.44 4.59
CA ILE A 15 11.14 -9.81 4.96
C ILE A 15 10.93 -9.88 6.48
N TYR A 16 11.25 -11.00 7.11
CA TYR A 16 11.09 -11.16 8.57
C TYR A 16 12.00 -10.21 9.33
N TYR A 17 13.25 -10.07 8.90
CA TYR A 17 14.19 -9.12 9.51
C TYR A 17 13.71 -7.67 9.31
N ALA A 18 13.24 -7.34 8.11
CA ALA A 18 12.68 -6.02 7.84
C ALA A 18 11.46 -5.72 8.72
N ILE A 19 10.53 -6.68 8.85
CA ILE A 19 9.35 -6.55 9.72
C ILE A 19 9.78 -6.31 11.17
N ASN A 20 10.73 -7.09 11.70
CA ASN A 20 11.20 -6.95 13.06
C ASN A 20 11.81 -5.55 13.30
N SER A 21 12.71 -5.09 12.42
CA SER A 21 13.31 -3.76 12.55
C SER A 21 12.27 -2.64 12.45
N ILE A 22 11.28 -2.78 11.56
CA ILE A 22 10.18 -1.81 11.44
C ILE A 22 9.35 -1.79 12.71
N GLN A 23 8.98 -2.95 13.26
CA GLN A 23 8.22 -3.05 14.51
C GLN A 23 8.98 -2.44 15.67
N GLU A 24 10.29 -2.69 15.75
CA GLU A 24 11.15 -2.07 16.75
C GLU A 24 11.13 -0.54 16.65
N GLY A 25 11.31 0.02 15.45
CA GLY A 25 11.23 1.47 15.19
C GLY A 25 9.85 2.05 15.58
N ILE A 26 8.75 1.37 15.22
CA ILE A 26 7.40 1.78 15.60
C ILE A 26 7.23 1.78 17.12
N PHE A 27 7.62 0.69 17.79
CA PHE A 27 7.44 0.51 19.21
C PHE A 27 8.31 1.47 20.05
N SER A 28 9.57 1.65 19.63
CA SER A 28 10.52 2.55 20.30
C SER A 28 10.29 4.03 19.96
N GLY A 29 9.43 4.33 18.96
CA GLY A 29 9.18 5.70 18.53
C GLY A 29 10.39 6.34 17.84
N LEU A 30 11.18 5.53 17.10
CA LEU A 30 12.41 5.96 16.44
C LEU A 30 12.24 5.92 14.92
N GLU A 31 13.02 6.73 14.23
CA GLU A 31 13.13 6.68 12.77
C GLU A 31 13.82 5.40 12.30
N ILE A 32 13.56 5.03 11.06
CA ILE A 32 14.23 3.91 10.40
C ILE A 32 14.88 4.35 9.11
N HIS A 33 15.96 3.67 8.76
CA HIS A 33 16.63 3.76 7.49
C HIS A 33 16.41 2.50 6.67
N PHE A 34 16.30 2.63 5.35
CA PHE A 34 16.26 1.50 4.43
C PHE A 34 16.66 1.92 3.01
N LYS A 35 16.97 0.94 2.16
CA LYS A 35 17.03 1.12 0.71
C LYS A 35 15.83 0.44 0.07
N TYR A 36 15.38 0.99 -1.05
CA TYR A 36 14.19 0.53 -1.75
C TYR A 36 14.52 0.13 -3.18
N TYR A 37 13.98 -0.99 -3.64
CA TYR A 37 14.20 -1.44 -5.00
C TYR A 37 12.90 -1.54 -5.80
N GLU A 38 13.03 -1.47 -7.11
CA GLU A 38 11.99 -1.72 -8.08
C GLU A 38 12.44 -2.80 -9.07
N TYR A 39 11.52 -3.32 -9.84
CA TYR A 39 11.85 -4.24 -10.92
C TYR A 39 11.94 -3.46 -12.24
N THR A 40 12.97 -3.75 -13.03
CA THR A 40 13.05 -3.32 -14.42
C THR A 40 12.12 -4.18 -15.29
N VAL A 41 11.90 -3.77 -16.54
CA VAL A 41 11.13 -4.56 -17.53
C VAL A 41 11.77 -5.93 -17.80
N GLU A 42 13.08 -6.07 -17.60
CA GLU A 42 13.83 -7.33 -17.67
C GLU A 42 13.71 -8.18 -16.40
N LYS A 43 12.83 -7.79 -15.46
CA LYS A 43 12.60 -8.45 -14.16
C LYS A 43 13.83 -8.49 -13.24
N ARG A 44 14.75 -7.54 -13.38
CA ARG A 44 15.91 -7.37 -12.50
C ARG A 44 15.57 -6.40 -11.38
N LYS A 45 16.09 -6.67 -10.18
CA LYS A 45 15.98 -5.75 -9.04
C LYS A 45 16.96 -4.60 -9.24
N GLN A 46 16.48 -3.38 -9.18
CA GLN A 46 17.28 -2.17 -9.24
C GLN A 46 16.95 -1.28 -8.04
N LEU A 47 17.98 -0.81 -7.34
CA LEU A 47 17.78 0.16 -6.26
C LEU A 47 17.29 1.49 -6.83
N ARG A 48 16.22 2.03 -6.24
CA ARG A 48 15.70 3.34 -6.63
C ARG A 48 16.68 4.44 -6.22
N HIS A 49 16.66 5.53 -6.96
CA HIS A 49 17.50 6.71 -6.74
C HIS A 49 18.99 6.39 -6.54
N GLY A 50 19.53 5.43 -7.32
CA GLY A 50 20.93 5.04 -7.23
C GLY A 50 21.34 4.38 -5.90
N GLY A 51 20.38 3.88 -5.11
CA GLY A 51 20.63 3.24 -3.81
C GLY A 51 20.66 4.23 -2.65
N GLU A 52 20.07 5.42 -2.82
CA GLU A 52 19.87 6.38 -1.74
C GLU A 52 19.18 5.72 -0.54
N VAL A 53 19.59 6.11 0.66
CA VAL A 53 18.97 5.68 1.91
C VAL A 53 17.72 6.51 2.16
N TYR A 54 16.59 5.83 2.37
CA TYR A 54 15.37 6.46 2.81
C TYR A 54 15.40 6.57 4.33
N THR A 55 15.10 7.75 4.85
CA THR A 55 14.89 8.03 6.27
C THR A 55 13.43 8.35 6.46
N VAL A 56 12.74 7.62 7.34
CA VAL A 56 11.31 7.81 7.56
C VAL A 56 10.92 7.60 9.01
N SER A 57 9.85 8.24 9.43
CA SER A 57 9.19 8.05 10.73
C SER A 57 8.10 6.98 10.61
N PRO A 58 8.28 5.76 11.17
CA PRO A 58 7.35 4.64 11.01
C PRO A 58 6.18 4.74 12.00
N TYR A 59 4.94 4.40 11.56
CA TYR A 59 3.75 4.43 12.43
C TYR A 59 2.99 3.13 12.47
N SER A 60 2.83 2.44 11.34
CA SER A 60 2.11 1.16 11.33
C SER A 60 2.58 0.23 10.21
N LEU A 61 2.33 -1.08 10.43
CA LEU A 61 2.43 -2.11 9.41
C LEU A 61 1.03 -2.57 9.05
N VAL A 62 0.71 -2.56 7.77
CA VAL A 62 -0.58 -2.99 7.23
C VAL A 62 -0.38 -4.22 6.36
N TRP A 63 -1.19 -5.24 6.57
CA TRP A 63 -1.26 -6.39 5.67
C TRP A 63 -2.38 -6.19 4.67
N GLU A 64 -2.04 -6.14 3.40
CA GLU A 64 -2.99 -5.92 2.30
C GLU A 64 -2.54 -6.65 1.03
N ASN A 65 -3.48 -7.29 0.35
CA ASN A 65 -3.22 -8.01 -0.90
C ASN A 65 -1.96 -8.90 -0.84
N ASP A 66 -1.84 -9.70 0.24
CA ASP A 66 -0.73 -10.62 0.49
C ASP A 66 0.65 -9.97 0.65
N ASN A 67 0.70 -8.67 0.96
CA ASN A 67 1.94 -7.93 1.19
C ASN A 67 1.85 -7.10 2.47
N TYR A 68 3.00 -6.94 3.13
CA TYR A 68 3.15 -5.96 4.19
C TYR A 68 3.50 -4.59 3.61
N TYR A 69 2.84 -3.58 4.14
CA TYR A 69 3.09 -2.17 3.83
C TYR A 69 3.49 -1.44 5.10
N LEU A 70 4.59 -0.74 5.05
CA LEU A 70 4.96 0.26 6.05
C LEU A 70 4.22 1.55 5.76
N VAL A 71 3.47 2.06 6.75
CA VAL A 71 2.92 3.42 6.73
C VAL A 71 3.84 4.32 7.55
N CYS A 72 4.36 5.35 6.94
CA CYS A 72 5.37 6.23 7.54
C CYS A 72 5.25 7.66 7.01
N TYR A 73 5.79 8.61 7.75
CA TYR A 73 6.02 9.96 7.24
C TYR A 73 7.41 10.02 6.60
N CYS A 74 7.48 10.62 5.43
CA CYS A 74 8.73 10.82 4.69
C CYS A 74 9.05 12.32 4.62
N GLU A 75 10.09 12.77 5.32
CA GLU A 75 10.52 14.17 5.33
C GLU A 75 10.82 14.70 3.91
N LYS A 76 11.44 13.88 3.08
CA LYS A 76 11.78 14.25 1.70
C LYS A 76 10.56 14.59 0.84
N HIS A 77 9.43 13.98 1.13
CA HIS A 77 8.16 14.18 0.41
C HIS A 77 7.14 15.01 1.20
N GLU A 78 7.44 15.31 2.46
CA GLU A 78 6.58 16.05 3.40
C GLU A 78 5.17 15.49 3.51
N LYS A 79 5.04 14.15 3.48
CA LYS A 79 3.73 13.46 3.52
C LYS A 79 3.81 12.04 4.07
N ILE A 80 2.63 11.48 4.36
CA ILE A 80 2.46 10.06 4.65
C ILE A 80 2.73 9.25 3.38
N CYS A 81 3.61 8.28 3.51
CA CYS A 81 4.00 7.36 2.44
C CYS A 81 3.73 5.93 2.86
N ARG A 82 3.55 5.06 1.85
CA ARG A 82 3.41 3.62 2.03
C ARG A 82 4.47 2.90 1.22
N TYR A 83 5.24 2.04 1.85
CA TYR A 83 6.29 1.25 1.20
C TYR A 83 6.04 -0.24 1.39
N ARG A 84 6.13 -1.01 0.31
CA ARG A 84 6.05 -2.46 0.39
C ARG A 84 7.30 -3.01 1.08
N VAL A 85 7.10 -3.79 2.14
CA VAL A 85 8.22 -4.31 2.95
C VAL A 85 9.07 -5.31 2.17
N ASP A 86 8.47 -6.09 1.27
CA ASP A 86 9.19 -7.04 0.41
C ASP A 86 10.15 -6.37 -0.61
N ARG A 87 10.05 -5.04 -0.78
CA ARG A 87 10.94 -4.23 -1.63
C ARG A 87 11.96 -3.41 -0.83
N MET A 88 11.96 -3.55 0.48
CA MET A 88 12.92 -2.90 1.37
C MET A 88 14.15 -3.80 1.58
N THR A 89 15.28 -3.18 1.74
CA THR A 89 16.53 -3.86 2.11
C THR A 89 17.37 -2.98 3.04
N GLN A 90 18.23 -3.60 3.84
CA GLN A 90 19.07 -2.89 4.82
C GLN A 90 18.24 -2.02 5.78
N VAL A 91 17.14 -2.56 6.30
CA VAL A 91 16.30 -1.85 7.27
C VAL A 91 17.02 -1.81 8.60
N THR A 92 17.23 -0.61 9.15
CA THR A 92 17.85 -0.37 10.44
C THR A 92 17.08 0.67 11.23
N VAL A 93 17.03 0.51 12.55
CA VAL A 93 16.47 1.51 13.47
C VAL A 93 17.57 2.53 13.78
N THR A 94 17.21 3.80 13.83
CA THR A 94 18.12 4.88 14.22
C THR A 94 17.97 5.19 15.71
N ASP A 95 18.74 6.14 16.21
CA ASP A 95 18.59 6.74 17.55
C ASP A 95 17.80 8.07 17.53
N ILE A 96 17.25 8.43 16.35
CA ILE A 96 16.51 9.68 16.17
C ILE A 96 15.02 9.44 16.47
N PRO A 97 14.40 10.22 17.38
CA PRO A 97 12.98 10.13 17.61
C PRO A 97 12.17 10.40 16.34
N ARG A 98 11.16 9.58 16.10
CA ARG A 98 10.25 9.80 14.97
C ARG A 98 9.47 11.10 15.15
N ARG A 99 9.10 11.75 14.05
CA ARG A 99 8.25 12.93 14.03
C ARG A 99 6.89 12.63 14.65
N GLU A 100 6.34 13.57 15.42
CA GLU A 100 4.95 13.52 15.86
C GLU A 100 4.00 13.92 14.72
N LEU A 101 2.88 13.19 14.61
CA LEU A 101 1.84 13.46 13.60
C LEU A 101 0.84 14.51 14.11
N SER A 102 0.36 15.36 13.21
CA SER A 102 -0.83 16.15 13.44
C SER A 102 -2.08 15.27 13.55
N GLU A 103 -3.19 15.82 14.05
CA GLU A 103 -4.45 15.05 14.17
C GLU A 103 -5.00 14.61 12.79
N GLU A 104 -4.78 15.42 11.77
CA GLU A 104 -5.15 15.08 10.38
C GLU A 104 -4.33 13.91 9.86
N GLU A 105 -3.00 13.96 10.05
CA GLU A 105 -2.08 12.88 9.65
C GLU A 105 -2.34 11.58 10.43
N LYS A 106 -2.69 11.67 11.72
CA LYS A 106 -3.11 10.49 12.51
C LYS A 106 -4.32 9.81 11.90
N THR A 107 -5.29 10.61 11.45
CA THR A 107 -6.48 10.10 10.76
C THR A 107 -6.09 9.40 9.46
N GLU A 108 -5.18 9.95 8.68
CA GLU A 108 -4.68 9.34 7.44
C GLU A 108 -3.96 8.01 7.70
N VAL A 109 -3.10 7.94 8.72
CA VAL A 109 -2.40 6.71 9.12
C VAL A 109 -3.37 5.62 9.58
N THR A 110 -4.46 6.00 10.25
CA THR A 110 -5.44 5.07 10.83
C THR A 110 -6.50 4.65 9.81
N ASN A 111 -6.73 5.46 8.79
CA ASN A 111 -7.78 5.22 7.80
C ASN A 111 -7.45 4.01 6.93
N ARG A 112 -8.19 2.90 7.15
CA ARG A 112 -8.04 1.63 6.43
C ARG A 112 -8.61 1.68 5.01
N GLN A 113 -9.32 2.76 4.64
CA GLN A 113 -10.05 2.86 3.37
C GLN A 113 -9.18 3.24 2.16
N THR A 114 -7.88 3.36 2.32
CA THR A 114 -6.98 3.56 1.18
C THR A 114 -6.80 2.25 0.42
N ILE A 115 -7.84 1.86 -0.32
CA ILE A 115 -8.04 0.50 -0.87
C ILE A 115 -7.08 0.18 -2.03
N TYR A 116 -6.45 1.13 -2.67
CA TYR A 116 -5.63 0.90 -3.85
C TYR A 116 -4.26 1.57 -3.80
N GLY A 117 -3.29 0.86 -3.20
CA GLY A 117 -1.89 0.98 -3.60
C GLY A 117 -1.05 2.05 -2.90
N MET A 118 0.23 1.97 -3.18
CA MET A 118 1.36 2.73 -2.62
C MET A 118 1.37 4.23 -2.95
N TYR A 119 0.40 4.74 -3.68
CA TYR A 119 0.42 6.10 -4.21
C TYR A 119 -0.75 6.88 -3.62
N GLY A 120 -0.44 7.91 -2.83
CA GLY A 120 -1.43 8.93 -2.45
C GLY A 120 -1.88 9.67 -3.71
N GLY A 121 -3.20 9.82 -3.89
CA GLY A 121 -3.82 10.57 -4.98
C GLY A 121 -5.08 11.25 -4.49
N GLU A 122 -5.71 12.03 -5.33
CA GLU A 122 -7.01 12.61 -5.03
C GLU A 122 -8.07 11.53 -4.85
N LEU A 123 -8.92 11.70 -3.84
CA LEU A 123 -10.11 10.86 -3.68
C LEU A 123 -11.09 11.15 -4.80
N MET A 124 -11.41 10.14 -5.56
CA MET A 124 -12.42 10.22 -6.62
C MET A 124 -13.46 9.13 -6.43
N THR A 125 -14.71 9.48 -6.64
CA THR A 125 -15.79 8.50 -6.68
C THR A 125 -15.84 7.87 -8.06
N LEU A 126 -15.58 6.57 -8.12
CA LEU A 126 -15.73 5.78 -9.34
C LEU A 126 -17.07 5.04 -9.33
N GLN A 127 -17.78 5.10 -10.45
CA GLN A 127 -18.91 4.23 -10.71
C GLN A 127 -18.43 3.00 -11.48
N LEU A 128 -18.49 1.84 -10.85
CA LEU A 128 -18.05 0.57 -11.40
C LEU A 128 -19.27 -0.29 -11.77
N GLN A 129 -19.38 -0.66 -13.05
CA GLN A 129 -20.49 -1.50 -13.54
C GLN A 129 -20.02 -2.94 -13.74
N PHE A 130 -20.85 -3.89 -13.29
CA PHE A 130 -20.59 -5.33 -13.32
C PHE A 130 -21.77 -6.11 -13.88
N ASP A 131 -21.50 -7.29 -14.44
CA ASP A 131 -22.52 -8.31 -14.72
C ASP A 131 -23.04 -8.88 -13.39
N ASN A 132 -24.36 -9.16 -13.33
CA ASN A 132 -24.98 -9.70 -12.10
C ASN A 132 -24.32 -10.99 -11.59
N LYS A 133 -23.69 -11.78 -12.47
CA LYS A 133 -22.93 -12.99 -12.09
C LYS A 133 -21.72 -12.71 -11.21
N LEU A 134 -21.26 -11.47 -11.17
CA LEU A 134 -20.07 -11.06 -10.40
C LEU A 134 -20.45 -10.53 -9.00
N ILE A 135 -21.71 -10.65 -8.57
CA ILE A 135 -22.15 -10.10 -7.29
C ILE A 135 -21.32 -10.63 -6.12
N ASP A 136 -21.06 -11.94 -6.07
CA ASP A 136 -20.27 -12.55 -5.00
C ASP A 136 -18.84 -12.02 -4.99
N VAL A 137 -18.22 -11.87 -6.19
CA VAL A 137 -16.87 -11.32 -6.32
C VAL A 137 -16.81 -9.86 -5.86
N VAL A 138 -17.86 -9.09 -6.16
CA VAL A 138 -17.95 -7.69 -5.73
C VAL A 138 -18.14 -7.62 -4.21
N MET A 139 -19.00 -8.47 -3.62
CA MET A 139 -19.16 -8.54 -2.16
C MET A 139 -17.86 -8.94 -1.46
N ASP A 140 -17.15 -9.95 -1.98
CA ASP A 140 -15.87 -10.39 -1.44
C ASP A 140 -14.79 -9.30 -1.53
N ARG A 141 -14.84 -8.47 -2.57
CA ARG A 141 -13.82 -7.43 -2.82
C ARG A 141 -14.08 -6.12 -2.08
N PHE A 142 -15.34 -5.65 -2.09
CA PHE A 142 -15.72 -4.34 -1.57
C PHE A 142 -16.44 -4.43 -0.21
N GLY A 143 -16.85 -5.64 0.18
CA GLY A 143 -17.51 -5.93 1.43
C GLY A 143 -19.04 -5.96 1.33
N GLU A 144 -19.69 -6.68 2.25
CA GLU A 144 -21.15 -6.87 2.29
C GLU A 144 -21.95 -5.58 2.50
N LYS A 145 -21.29 -4.50 2.95
CA LYS A 145 -21.95 -3.20 3.18
C LYS A 145 -21.99 -2.32 1.93
N THR A 146 -21.34 -2.74 0.84
CA THR A 146 -21.33 -1.99 -0.42
C THR A 146 -22.74 -1.88 -1.00
N ILE A 147 -23.13 -0.67 -1.36
CA ILE A 147 -24.47 -0.41 -1.92
C ILE A 147 -24.42 -0.72 -3.42
N CYS A 148 -25.20 -1.74 -3.81
CA CYS A 148 -25.38 -2.14 -5.19
C CYS A 148 -26.62 -1.52 -5.79
N HIS A 149 -26.50 -0.86 -6.91
CA HIS A 149 -27.60 -0.27 -7.67
C HIS A 149 -27.87 -1.10 -8.92
N LYS A 150 -29.08 -1.63 -9.05
CA LYS A 150 -29.49 -2.34 -10.26
C LYS A 150 -29.54 -1.36 -11.43
N ASN A 151 -28.82 -1.65 -12.51
CA ASN A 151 -28.79 -0.83 -13.73
C ASN A 151 -29.68 -1.39 -14.84
N SER A 152 -29.66 -2.72 -15.03
CA SER A 152 -30.48 -3.43 -16.00
C SER A 152 -30.78 -4.84 -15.48
N ASP A 153 -31.47 -5.67 -16.28
CA ASP A 153 -31.74 -7.05 -15.90
C ASP A 153 -30.49 -7.90 -15.71
N ASN A 154 -29.37 -7.51 -16.35
CA ASN A 154 -28.14 -8.28 -16.33
C ASN A 154 -26.96 -7.56 -15.66
N THR A 155 -27.11 -6.27 -15.27
CA THR A 155 -26.00 -5.49 -14.73
C THR A 155 -26.41 -4.69 -13.50
N PHE A 156 -25.43 -4.46 -12.62
CA PHE A 156 -25.52 -3.53 -11.48
C PHE A 156 -24.28 -2.65 -11.45
N TYR A 157 -24.31 -1.57 -10.67
CA TYR A 157 -23.16 -0.73 -10.40
C TYR A 157 -23.02 -0.43 -8.92
N ILE A 158 -21.80 -0.10 -8.53
CA ILE A 158 -21.43 0.42 -7.21
C ILE A 158 -20.72 1.75 -7.39
N ASN A 159 -20.77 2.58 -6.35
CA ASN A 159 -19.99 3.80 -6.27
C ASN A 159 -18.93 3.60 -5.17
N GLU A 160 -17.66 3.69 -5.53
CA GLU A 160 -16.55 3.51 -4.60
C GLU A 160 -15.63 4.72 -4.62
N GLU A 161 -15.21 5.16 -3.45
CA GLU A 161 -14.19 6.17 -3.31
C GLU A 161 -12.81 5.54 -3.43
N VAL A 162 -12.07 5.95 -4.43
CA VAL A 162 -10.71 5.46 -4.69
C VAL A 162 -9.73 6.60 -4.77
N GLN A 163 -8.51 6.38 -4.31
CA GLN A 163 -7.41 7.30 -4.58
C GLN A 163 -6.85 7.02 -5.96
N VAL A 164 -6.98 7.99 -6.87
CA VAL A 164 -6.47 7.88 -8.23
C VAL A 164 -5.07 8.46 -8.31
N CYS A 165 -4.11 7.63 -8.70
CA CYS A 165 -2.76 8.11 -8.98
C CYS A 165 -2.75 8.82 -10.34
N LEU A 166 -2.54 10.13 -10.34
CA LEU A 166 -2.48 10.96 -11.54
C LEU A 166 -1.33 10.63 -12.51
N LEU A 167 -0.40 9.72 -12.13
CA LEU A 167 0.71 9.31 -12.98
C LEU A 167 0.29 8.53 -14.25
N TYR A 168 -0.96 8.10 -14.34
CA TYR A 168 -1.46 7.34 -15.50
C TYR A 168 -2.45 8.11 -16.39
N THR A 169 -2.77 9.37 -16.06
CA THR A 169 -3.77 10.13 -16.80
C THR A 169 -3.21 11.19 -17.75
N SER A 170 -1.89 11.43 -17.77
CA SER A 170 -1.30 12.49 -18.60
C SER A 170 -0.90 12.07 -20.01
N ASP A 171 -0.87 10.77 -20.34
CA ASP A 171 -0.37 10.28 -21.64
C ASP A 171 -1.44 9.66 -22.56
N ALA A 172 -2.72 9.90 -22.29
CA ALA A 172 -3.81 9.38 -23.14
C ALA A 172 -4.47 10.46 -24.00
N ALA A 173 -3.79 11.59 -24.22
CA ALA A 173 -4.28 12.67 -25.08
C ALA A 173 -3.15 13.28 -25.91
N ASP A 174 -2.72 12.54 -26.97
CA ASP A 174 -2.20 13.07 -28.24
C ASP A 174 -2.46 12.04 -29.34
#